data_4a1453ecab609e99015d9da0ad5ef6be
#
_entry.id   4a1453ecab609e99015d9da0ad5ef6be
#
_cell.length_a   1.000
_cell.length_b   1.000
_cell.length_c   1.000
_cell.angle_alpha   90.00
_cell.angle_beta   90.00
_cell.angle_gamma   90.00
#
_symmetry.space_group_name_H-M   'P 1'
#
loop_
_entity.id
_entity.type
_entity.pdbx_description
1 polymer ?
#
loop_
_entity_poly.entity_id
_entity_poly.type
_entity_poly.pdbx_seq_one_letter_code
_entity_poly.pdbx_strand_id
1 'polypeptide(L)'
;SFTKFTTTDYQDEISCIVWHISCNLLCSYCYNDNIVFSKQGYYSHNDILDFLKSRVGLLSAVVLSGGEATMHNLEPFCKEVKKLGFKIKLDTNGINTKIIKDLISKNLIDFISLDFKAPKEKFKIVTQKSSYESMISTIKHLLGINFNFEVRTTVNADLLDFEDINKIIEKLYRLGYNGIYYIQNFLQTSTNIGNITQKKILEKDKIRDDLLKIEFRN
;
A
#
# COMPACT_ATOMS: atom_id res chain seq x y z
N SER A 1 -10.35 3.98 11.91
CA SER A 1 -9.99 5.38 12.21
C SER A 1 -9.78 6.18 10.94
N PHE A 2 -9.60 7.51 11.03
CA PHE A 2 -9.16 8.28 9.87
C PHE A 2 -8.34 9.52 10.27
N THR A 3 -7.43 9.91 9.38
CA THR A 3 -6.62 11.13 9.48
C THR A 3 -7.30 12.20 8.62
N LYS A 4 -7.67 13.32 9.24
CA LYS A 4 -8.49 14.35 8.60
C LYS A 4 -7.78 15.14 7.51
N PHE A 5 -6.42 15.19 7.56
CA PHE A 5 -5.61 16.01 6.66
C PHE A 5 -4.20 15.43 6.53
N THR A 6 -3.71 15.36 5.31
CA THR A 6 -2.31 15.01 4.96
C THR A 6 -1.93 15.62 3.61
N THR A 7 -0.64 15.91 3.43
CA THR A 7 -0.05 16.38 2.17
C THR A 7 1.03 15.44 1.65
N THR A 8 1.27 14.33 2.35
CA THR A 8 2.39 13.42 2.05
C THR A 8 1.94 12.07 1.50
N ASP A 9 0.68 11.68 1.75
CA ASP A 9 0.21 10.32 1.45
C ASP A 9 -0.31 10.15 0.03
N TYR A 10 -0.62 11.24 -0.66
CA TYR A 10 -0.94 11.25 -2.08
C TYR A 10 -0.22 12.44 -2.72
N GLN A 11 0.79 12.16 -3.55
CA GLN A 11 1.62 13.19 -4.17
C GLN A 11 0.75 14.20 -4.93
N ASP A 12 1.05 15.50 -4.76
CA ASP A 12 0.37 16.64 -5.37
C ASP A 12 -1.11 16.81 -4.97
N GLU A 13 -1.59 16.06 -3.97
CA GLU A 13 -2.97 16.12 -3.49
C GLU A 13 -3.04 16.47 -1.99
N ILE A 14 -4.01 17.31 -1.65
CA ILE A 14 -4.40 17.50 -0.25
C ILE A 14 -5.45 16.45 0.09
N SER A 15 -5.15 15.54 0.97
CA SER A 15 -5.99 14.37 1.19
C SER A 15 -6.32 14.10 2.67
N CYS A 16 -7.28 13.23 2.91
CA CYS A 16 -7.47 12.53 4.18
C CYS A 16 -7.18 11.05 4.00
N ILE A 17 -6.91 10.32 5.11
CA ILE A 17 -6.67 8.87 5.07
C ILE A 17 -7.76 8.15 5.83
N VAL A 18 -8.38 7.17 5.21
CA VAL A 18 -9.31 6.23 5.84
C VAL A 18 -8.57 4.94 6.16
N TRP A 19 -8.40 4.66 7.46
CA TRP A 19 -7.69 3.48 7.95
C TRP A 19 -8.68 2.33 8.17
N HIS A 20 -8.68 1.38 7.25
CA HIS A 20 -9.51 0.17 7.34
C HIS A 20 -8.90 -0.84 8.29
N ILE A 21 -9.75 -1.51 9.06
CA ILE A 21 -9.35 -2.60 9.96
C ILE A 21 -9.12 -3.91 9.20
N SER A 22 -8.51 -4.87 9.87
CA SER A 22 -8.20 -6.20 9.34
C SER A 22 -7.19 -6.20 8.20
N CYS A 23 -6.47 -7.29 8.05
CA CYS A 23 -5.54 -7.51 6.94
C CYS A 23 -5.50 -9.00 6.59
N ASN A 24 -5.37 -9.32 5.31
CA ASN A 24 -5.16 -10.67 4.81
C ASN A 24 -3.70 -11.16 4.90
N LEU A 25 -2.78 -10.27 5.35
CA LEU A 25 -1.39 -10.57 5.69
C LEU A 25 -1.12 -10.31 7.16
N LEU A 26 -0.05 -10.93 7.69
CA LEU A 26 0.47 -10.73 9.04
C LEU A 26 1.97 -10.41 8.96
N CYS A 27 2.30 -9.32 8.27
CA CYS A 27 3.70 -8.92 8.06
C CYS A 27 4.40 -8.69 9.40
N SER A 28 5.54 -9.37 9.61
CA SER A 28 6.26 -9.34 10.90
C SER A 28 6.65 -7.92 11.33
N TYR A 29 6.97 -7.05 10.38
CA TYR A 29 7.34 -5.64 10.63
C TYR A 29 6.13 -4.69 10.77
N CYS A 30 4.90 -5.17 10.66
CA CYS A 30 3.72 -4.31 10.68
C CYS A 30 3.49 -3.72 12.07
N TYR A 31 3.57 -2.40 12.19
CA TYR A 31 3.31 -1.65 13.42
C TYR A 31 1.84 -1.25 13.61
N ASN A 32 0.98 -1.56 12.62
CA ASN A 32 -0.47 -1.32 12.68
C ASN A 32 -1.22 -2.51 13.29
N ASP A 33 -0.65 -3.21 14.26
CA ASP A 33 -1.23 -4.37 14.94
C ASP A 33 -2.63 -4.08 15.47
N ASN A 34 -2.84 -2.92 16.09
CA ASN A 34 -4.14 -2.46 16.57
C ASN A 34 -5.20 -2.40 15.47
N ILE A 35 -4.82 -2.00 14.25
CA ILE A 35 -5.73 -1.94 13.09
C ILE A 35 -5.96 -3.34 12.53
N VAL A 36 -4.88 -4.13 12.39
CA VAL A 36 -4.93 -5.49 11.80
C VAL A 36 -5.79 -6.43 12.62
N PHE A 37 -5.70 -6.38 13.95
CA PHE A 37 -6.44 -7.28 14.85
C PHE A 37 -7.75 -6.69 15.37
N SER A 38 -8.09 -5.45 15.01
CA SER A 38 -9.35 -4.85 15.43
C SER A 38 -10.55 -5.56 14.81
N LYS A 39 -11.58 -5.79 15.61
CA LYS A 39 -12.86 -6.36 15.18
C LYS A 39 -13.89 -5.31 14.80
N GLN A 40 -13.69 -4.06 15.22
CA GLN A 40 -14.64 -2.96 14.99
C GLN A 40 -13.90 -1.65 14.73
N GLY A 41 -14.36 -0.92 13.73
CA GLY A 41 -13.89 0.43 13.42
C GLY A 41 -14.57 1.48 14.31
N TYR A 42 -13.88 2.62 14.51
CA TYR A 42 -14.44 3.76 15.27
C TYR A 42 -15.43 4.60 14.45
N TYR A 43 -15.31 4.57 13.12
CA TYR A 43 -16.12 5.37 12.19
C TYR A 43 -16.72 4.46 11.12
N SER A 44 -17.97 4.71 10.78
CA SER A 44 -18.61 4.13 9.61
C SER A 44 -18.20 4.88 8.33
N HIS A 45 -18.47 4.30 7.17
CA HIS A 45 -18.30 5.02 5.90
C HIS A 45 -19.19 6.27 5.82
N ASN A 46 -20.37 6.26 6.45
CA ASN A 46 -21.26 7.43 6.49
C ASN A 46 -20.65 8.57 7.29
N ASP A 47 -20.02 8.31 8.44
CA ASP A 47 -19.33 9.34 9.24
C ASP A 47 -18.24 10.02 8.41
N ILE A 48 -17.49 9.22 7.62
CA ILE A 48 -16.45 9.74 6.74
C ILE A 48 -17.06 10.55 5.59
N LEU A 49 -18.16 10.11 4.98
CA LEU A 49 -18.84 10.84 3.93
C LEU A 49 -19.39 12.19 4.41
N ASP A 50 -19.93 12.26 5.62
CA ASP A 50 -20.40 13.52 6.20
C ASP A 50 -19.24 14.48 6.46
N PHE A 51 -18.09 13.99 6.92
CA PHE A 51 -16.87 14.78 6.97
C PHE A 51 -16.47 15.29 5.58
N LEU A 52 -16.41 14.41 4.56
CA LEU A 52 -15.99 14.76 3.20
C LEU A 52 -16.89 15.81 2.57
N LYS A 53 -18.22 15.76 2.76
CA LYS A 53 -19.16 16.80 2.31
C LYS A 53 -18.76 18.19 2.81
N SER A 54 -18.28 18.29 4.06
CA SER A 54 -17.81 19.55 4.65
C SER A 54 -16.41 19.97 4.16
N ARG A 55 -15.74 19.17 3.34
CA ARG A 55 -14.38 19.40 2.83
C ARG A 55 -14.30 19.55 1.32
N VAL A 56 -15.42 19.56 0.63
CA VAL A 56 -15.47 19.86 -0.81
C VAL A 56 -14.83 21.24 -1.07
N GLY A 57 -13.87 21.27 -2.00
CA GLY A 57 -13.07 22.47 -2.31
C GLY A 57 -11.90 22.74 -1.36
N LEU A 58 -11.75 21.97 -0.26
CA LEU A 58 -10.62 22.08 0.69
C LEU A 58 -9.67 20.88 0.60
N LEU A 59 -10.19 19.69 0.38
CA LEU A 59 -9.43 18.50 0.06
C LEU A 59 -9.65 18.15 -1.40
N SER A 60 -8.68 17.48 -2.00
CA SER A 60 -8.74 17.00 -3.39
C SER A 60 -8.85 15.48 -3.49
N ALA A 61 -8.45 14.75 -2.44
CA ALA A 61 -8.38 13.29 -2.49
C ALA A 61 -8.68 12.59 -1.16
N VAL A 62 -8.96 11.29 -1.28
CA VAL A 62 -9.10 10.34 -0.17
C VAL A 62 -8.13 9.18 -0.40
N VAL A 63 -7.33 8.85 0.61
CA VAL A 63 -6.46 7.68 0.63
C VAL A 63 -7.15 6.56 1.41
N LEU A 64 -7.33 5.40 0.78
CA LEU A 64 -7.83 4.18 1.42
C LEU A 64 -6.64 3.34 1.83
N SER A 65 -6.41 3.21 3.13
CA SER A 65 -5.23 2.56 3.72
C SER A 65 -5.63 1.74 4.96
N GLY A 66 -4.67 1.38 5.82
CA GLY A 66 -4.91 0.70 7.10
C GLY A 66 -4.28 -0.68 7.18
N GLY A 67 -5.07 -1.69 7.47
CA GLY A 67 -4.69 -3.09 7.32
C GLY A 67 -4.65 -3.47 5.84
N GLU A 68 -5.80 -3.86 5.28
CA GLU A 68 -5.98 -4.03 3.84
C GLU A 68 -7.40 -3.58 3.46
N ALA A 69 -7.50 -2.42 2.82
CA ALA A 69 -8.79 -1.82 2.48
C ALA A 69 -9.65 -2.71 1.58
N THR A 70 -9.02 -3.48 0.67
CA THR A 70 -9.73 -4.39 -0.25
C THR A 70 -10.38 -5.61 0.41
N MET A 71 -10.23 -5.79 1.71
CA MET A 71 -11.01 -6.77 2.47
C MET A 71 -12.45 -6.32 2.75
N HIS A 72 -12.76 -5.06 2.48
CA HIS A 72 -14.06 -4.45 2.71
C HIS A 72 -14.80 -4.21 1.41
N ASN A 73 -16.13 -4.08 1.49
CA ASN A 73 -16.94 -3.66 0.36
C ASN A 73 -16.77 -2.15 0.13
N LEU A 74 -15.77 -1.78 -0.66
CA LEU A 74 -15.40 -0.38 -0.91
C LEU A 74 -16.29 0.29 -1.98
N GLU A 75 -16.93 -0.48 -2.86
CA GLU A 75 -17.62 0.06 -4.04
C GLU A 75 -18.68 1.12 -3.70
N PRO A 76 -19.60 0.90 -2.75
CA PRO A 76 -20.60 1.92 -2.40
C PRO A 76 -19.95 3.20 -1.86
N PHE A 77 -18.96 3.07 -0.99
CA PHE A 77 -18.23 4.21 -0.43
C PHE A 77 -17.48 4.99 -1.51
N CYS A 78 -16.70 4.30 -2.35
CA CYS A 78 -15.97 4.95 -3.44
C CYS A 78 -16.88 5.68 -4.42
N LYS A 79 -18.05 5.13 -4.73
CA LYS A 79 -19.04 5.82 -5.58
C LYS A 79 -19.47 7.16 -4.99
N GLU A 80 -19.78 7.21 -3.71
CA GLU A 80 -20.18 8.46 -3.04
C GLU A 80 -19.01 9.47 -2.96
N VAL A 81 -17.79 8.99 -2.66
CA VAL A 81 -16.58 9.82 -2.67
C VAL A 81 -16.35 10.45 -4.07
N LYS A 82 -16.48 9.64 -5.13
CA LYS A 82 -16.35 10.13 -6.52
C LYS A 82 -17.44 11.14 -6.89
N LYS A 83 -18.69 10.97 -6.43
CA LYS A 83 -19.77 11.94 -6.63
C LYS A 83 -19.47 13.31 -5.98
N LEU A 84 -18.75 13.32 -4.87
CA LEU A 84 -18.29 14.54 -4.21
C LEU A 84 -17.10 15.22 -4.92
N GLY A 85 -16.56 14.61 -5.99
CA GLY A 85 -15.48 15.16 -6.80
C GLY A 85 -14.07 14.83 -6.33
N PHE A 86 -13.90 13.96 -5.31
CA PHE A 86 -12.59 13.58 -4.81
C PHE A 86 -11.90 12.52 -5.69
N LYS A 87 -10.57 12.61 -5.79
CA LYS A 87 -9.74 11.50 -6.24
C LYS A 87 -9.63 10.44 -5.15
N ILE A 88 -9.41 9.19 -5.54
CA ILE A 88 -9.22 8.08 -4.60
C ILE A 88 -7.91 7.37 -4.89
N LYS A 89 -7.03 7.35 -3.89
CA LYS A 89 -5.82 6.53 -3.86
C LYS A 89 -6.08 5.28 -3.02
N LEU A 90 -5.61 4.13 -3.50
CA LEU A 90 -5.65 2.87 -2.78
C LEU A 90 -4.24 2.42 -2.41
N ASP A 91 -3.96 2.32 -1.11
CA ASP A 91 -2.79 1.62 -0.57
C ASP A 91 -3.16 0.16 -0.38
N THR A 92 -2.43 -0.76 -1.00
CA THR A 92 -2.79 -2.19 -0.98
C THR A 92 -1.57 -3.10 -1.09
N ASN A 93 -1.66 -4.29 -0.50
CA ASN A 93 -0.71 -5.37 -0.72
C ASN A 93 -0.94 -6.13 -2.04
N GLY A 94 -1.95 -5.77 -2.81
CA GLY A 94 -2.22 -6.29 -4.15
C GLY A 94 -2.77 -7.71 -4.22
N ILE A 95 -3.11 -8.36 -3.09
CA ILE A 95 -3.53 -9.78 -3.10
C ILE A 95 -4.96 -9.96 -3.60
N ASN A 96 -5.85 -9.03 -3.31
CA ASN A 96 -7.25 -9.10 -3.72
C ASN A 96 -7.45 -8.61 -5.17
N THR A 97 -6.75 -9.23 -6.11
CA THR A 97 -6.69 -8.84 -7.54
C THR A 97 -8.06 -8.61 -8.15
N LYS A 98 -9.05 -9.45 -7.85
CA LYS A 98 -10.41 -9.33 -8.38
C LYS A 98 -11.06 -8.02 -7.94
N ILE A 99 -11.01 -7.71 -6.65
CA ILE A 99 -11.60 -6.48 -6.08
C ILE A 99 -10.92 -5.23 -6.70
N ILE A 100 -9.58 -5.24 -6.82
CA ILE A 100 -8.83 -4.14 -7.43
C ILE A 100 -9.26 -3.94 -8.89
N LYS A 101 -9.36 -5.01 -9.68
CA LYS A 101 -9.84 -4.97 -11.06
C LYS A 101 -11.25 -4.39 -11.16
N ASP A 102 -12.15 -4.85 -10.31
CA ASP A 102 -13.55 -4.42 -10.30
C ASP A 102 -13.66 -2.91 -9.96
N LEU A 103 -12.89 -2.42 -8.98
CA LEU A 103 -12.87 -1.00 -8.64
C LEU A 103 -12.33 -0.13 -9.76
N ILE A 104 -11.23 -0.56 -10.40
CA ILE A 104 -10.62 0.16 -11.54
C ILE A 104 -11.57 0.20 -12.74
N SER A 105 -12.17 -0.94 -13.10
CA SER A 105 -13.09 -1.03 -14.25
C SER A 105 -14.32 -0.11 -14.13
N LYS A 106 -14.67 0.26 -12.90
CA LYS A 106 -15.76 1.19 -12.56
C LYS A 106 -15.29 2.63 -12.37
N ASN A 107 -14.01 2.94 -12.66
CA ASN A 107 -13.39 4.26 -12.46
C ASN A 107 -13.50 4.78 -11.01
N LEU A 108 -13.41 3.88 -10.04
CA LEU A 108 -13.53 4.21 -8.61
C LEU A 108 -12.19 4.47 -7.92
N ILE A 109 -11.07 4.14 -8.57
CA ILE A 109 -9.71 4.35 -8.07
C ILE A 109 -8.92 5.14 -9.11
N ASP A 110 -8.18 6.16 -8.69
CA ASP A 110 -7.38 7.03 -9.56
C ASP A 110 -5.88 6.70 -9.48
N PHE A 111 -5.42 6.16 -8.34
CA PHE A 111 -4.02 5.82 -8.11
C PHE A 111 -3.88 4.65 -7.14
N ILE A 112 -2.83 3.85 -7.30
CA ILE A 112 -2.51 2.74 -6.40
C ILE A 112 -1.07 2.86 -5.90
N SER A 113 -0.86 2.76 -4.57
CA SER A 113 0.44 2.41 -4.00
C SER A 113 0.44 0.94 -3.63
N LEU A 114 1.20 0.14 -4.39
CA LEU A 114 1.27 -1.30 -4.19
C LEU A 114 2.48 -1.66 -3.34
N ASP A 115 2.21 -2.32 -2.23
CA ASP A 115 3.25 -2.82 -1.32
C ASP A 115 3.81 -4.16 -1.81
N PHE A 116 5.00 -4.16 -2.41
CA PHE A 116 5.75 -5.37 -2.73
C PHE A 116 6.48 -5.86 -1.48
N LYS A 117 5.92 -6.85 -0.80
CA LYS A 117 6.32 -7.16 0.58
C LYS A 117 7.68 -7.86 0.72
N ALA A 118 8.04 -8.72 -0.22
CA ALA A 118 9.30 -9.47 -0.23
C ALA A 118 9.48 -10.23 -1.55
N PRO A 119 10.70 -10.66 -1.93
CA PRO A 119 10.89 -11.62 -3.02
C PRO A 119 10.20 -12.95 -2.71
N LYS A 120 9.96 -13.76 -3.75
CA LYS A 120 9.14 -14.99 -3.68
C LYS A 120 9.58 -15.92 -2.54
N GLU A 121 10.87 -16.11 -2.40
CA GLU A 121 11.49 -17.02 -1.43
C GLU A 121 11.25 -16.59 0.02
N LYS A 122 11.23 -15.29 0.28
CA LYS A 122 11.01 -14.69 1.60
C LYS A 122 9.58 -14.24 1.86
N PHE A 123 8.70 -14.26 0.84
CA PHE A 123 7.35 -13.71 0.96
C PHE A 123 6.57 -14.33 2.12
N LYS A 124 6.59 -15.67 2.24
CA LYS A 124 5.90 -16.37 3.33
C LYS A 124 6.51 -16.06 4.70
N ILE A 125 7.82 -15.91 4.78
CA ILE A 125 8.53 -15.59 6.04
C ILE A 125 8.12 -14.19 6.52
N VAL A 126 8.09 -13.22 5.60
CA VAL A 126 7.79 -11.83 5.91
C VAL A 126 6.30 -11.62 6.20
N THR A 127 5.40 -12.26 5.42
CA THR A 127 3.95 -11.97 5.43
C THR A 127 3.10 -13.01 6.13
N GLN A 128 3.69 -14.15 6.49
CA GLN A 128 3.04 -15.34 7.05
C GLN A 128 1.95 -15.96 6.12
N LYS A 129 1.99 -15.63 4.82
CA LYS A 129 1.05 -16.12 3.79
C LYS A 129 1.77 -16.49 2.50
N SER A 130 1.14 -17.36 1.69
CA SER A 130 1.70 -17.85 0.42
C SER A 130 1.00 -17.20 -0.80
N SER A 131 0.74 -15.88 -0.76
CA SER A 131 -0.07 -15.17 -1.75
C SER A 131 0.76 -14.34 -2.74
N TYR A 132 2.04 -14.64 -2.92
CA TYR A 132 2.96 -13.93 -3.81
C TYR A 132 2.43 -13.81 -5.25
N GLU A 133 1.92 -14.90 -5.82
CA GLU A 133 1.46 -14.92 -7.21
C GLU A 133 0.20 -14.04 -7.44
N SER A 134 -0.64 -13.87 -6.40
CA SER A 134 -1.78 -12.95 -6.47
C SER A 134 -1.32 -11.49 -6.59
N MET A 135 -0.33 -11.08 -5.79
CA MET A 135 0.29 -9.75 -5.87
C MET A 135 0.90 -9.54 -7.27
N ILE A 136 1.65 -10.52 -7.81
CA ILE A 136 2.21 -10.45 -9.16
C ILE A 136 1.12 -10.35 -10.23
N SER A 137 0.00 -11.05 -10.06
CA SER A 137 -1.15 -10.96 -10.97
C SER A 137 -1.74 -9.54 -10.99
N THR A 138 -1.79 -8.88 -9.85
CA THR A 138 -2.24 -7.47 -9.76
C THR A 138 -1.27 -6.55 -10.48
N ILE A 139 0.03 -6.66 -10.26
CA ILE A 139 1.05 -5.84 -10.98
C ILE A 139 0.92 -6.02 -12.49
N LYS A 140 0.84 -7.28 -12.97
CA LYS A 140 0.67 -7.57 -14.39
C LYS A 140 -0.59 -6.93 -14.97
N HIS A 141 -1.67 -6.93 -14.21
CA HIS A 141 -2.92 -6.29 -14.65
C HIS A 141 -2.76 -4.77 -14.76
N LEU A 142 -2.21 -4.12 -13.71
CA LEU A 142 -2.00 -2.67 -13.71
C LEU A 142 -1.12 -2.21 -14.88
N LEU A 143 -0.03 -2.95 -15.13
CA LEU A 143 0.84 -2.71 -16.30
C LEU A 143 0.10 -2.93 -17.63
N GLY A 144 -0.67 -4.01 -17.74
CA GLY A 144 -1.40 -4.35 -18.96
C GLY A 144 -2.46 -3.34 -19.39
N ILE A 145 -3.01 -2.58 -18.44
CA ILE A 145 -3.99 -1.51 -18.70
C ILE A 145 -3.39 -0.10 -18.60
N ASN A 146 -2.06 0.00 -18.40
CA ASN A 146 -1.34 1.26 -18.19
C ASN A 146 -1.95 2.14 -17.07
N PHE A 147 -2.30 1.51 -15.94
CA PHE A 147 -2.88 2.21 -14.80
C PHE A 147 -1.80 2.96 -14.00
N ASN A 148 -2.15 4.11 -13.43
CA ASN A 148 -1.23 4.90 -12.60
C ASN A 148 -1.01 4.23 -11.24
N PHE A 149 0.19 3.75 -10.98
CA PHE A 149 0.56 3.16 -9.70
C PHE A 149 2.05 3.31 -9.40
N GLU A 150 2.38 3.26 -8.13
CA GLU A 150 3.74 3.12 -7.62
C GLU A 150 3.92 1.77 -6.94
N VAL A 151 5.16 1.32 -6.84
CA VAL A 151 5.54 0.14 -6.06
C VAL A 151 6.46 0.57 -4.93
N ARG A 152 6.18 0.07 -3.73
CA ARG A 152 7.01 0.35 -2.55
C ARG A 152 7.28 -0.92 -1.73
N THR A 153 8.39 -0.94 -1.01
CA THR A 153 8.75 -2.01 -0.08
C THR A 153 9.22 -1.42 1.23
N THR A 154 8.62 -1.85 2.35
CA THR A 154 9.16 -1.56 3.68
C THR A 154 10.25 -2.57 4.00
N VAL A 155 11.45 -2.09 4.34
CA VAL A 155 12.64 -2.90 4.54
C VAL A 155 13.06 -2.88 6.01
N ASN A 156 12.91 -4.02 6.68
CA ASN A 156 13.66 -4.33 7.88
C ASN A 156 14.93 -5.11 7.45
N ALA A 157 16.11 -4.53 7.67
CA ALA A 157 17.37 -5.05 7.15
C ALA A 157 17.84 -6.37 7.79
N ASP A 158 17.21 -6.82 8.87
CA ASP A 158 17.42 -8.17 9.43
C ASP A 158 16.57 -9.23 8.67
N LEU A 159 15.50 -8.82 7.98
CA LEU A 159 14.64 -9.70 7.19
C LEU A 159 14.96 -9.67 5.70
N LEU A 160 15.19 -8.47 5.17
CA LEU A 160 15.42 -8.22 3.74
C LEU A 160 16.75 -7.45 3.59
N ASP A 161 17.72 -8.05 2.96
CA ASP A 161 19.00 -7.44 2.63
C ASP A 161 18.99 -6.81 1.22
N PHE A 162 20.14 -6.26 0.79
CA PHE A 162 20.27 -5.65 -0.53
C PHE A 162 20.05 -6.65 -1.67
N GLU A 163 20.40 -7.94 -1.49
CA GLU A 163 20.17 -8.97 -2.52
C GLU A 163 18.68 -9.24 -2.73
N ASP A 164 17.89 -9.21 -1.65
CA ASP A 164 16.45 -9.36 -1.72
C ASP A 164 15.79 -8.17 -2.45
N ILE A 165 16.28 -6.97 -2.17
CA ILE A 165 15.82 -5.75 -2.86
C ILE A 165 16.17 -5.82 -4.34
N ASN A 166 17.38 -6.24 -4.68
CA ASN A 166 17.82 -6.43 -6.07
C ASN A 166 16.96 -7.47 -6.80
N LYS A 167 16.55 -8.56 -6.15
CA LYS A 167 15.59 -9.53 -6.73
C LYS A 167 14.22 -8.91 -7.01
N ILE A 168 13.74 -8.01 -6.13
CA ILE A 168 12.49 -7.28 -6.36
C ILE A 168 12.65 -6.35 -7.57
N ILE A 169 13.73 -5.58 -7.65
CA ILE A 169 14.04 -4.68 -8.77
C ILE A 169 14.06 -5.45 -10.09
N GLU A 170 14.82 -6.57 -10.15
CA GLU A 170 14.86 -7.41 -11.34
C GLU A 170 13.48 -7.97 -11.72
N LYS A 171 12.69 -8.35 -10.71
CA LYS A 171 11.34 -8.86 -10.95
C LYS A 171 10.43 -7.78 -11.55
N LEU A 172 10.44 -6.58 -10.99
CA LEU A 172 9.67 -5.43 -11.48
C LEU A 172 10.09 -5.06 -12.91
N TYR A 173 11.39 -4.95 -13.15
CA TYR A 173 11.94 -4.67 -14.48
C TYR A 173 11.49 -5.71 -15.52
N ARG A 174 11.61 -7.01 -15.20
CA ARG A 174 11.16 -8.11 -16.09
C ARG A 174 9.65 -8.13 -16.32
N LEU A 175 8.86 -7.54 -15.44
CA LEU A 175 7.41 -7.35 -15.63
C LEU A 175 7.08 -6.15 -16.52
N GLY A 176 8.07 -5.31 -16.84
CA GLY A 176 7.88 -4.08 -17.62
C GLY A 176 7.51 -2.86 -16.78
N TYR A 177 7.69 -2.91 -15.45
CA TYR A 177 7.51 -1.73 -14.61
C TYR A 177 8.60 -0.70 -14.92
N ASN A 178 8.20 0.55 -15.15
CA ASN A 178 9.09 1.67 -15.50
C ASN A 178 8.88 2.91 -14.60
N GLY A 179 8.07 2.77 -13.55
CA GLY A 179 7.87 3.82 -12.55
C GLY A 179 9.00 3.87 -11.52
N ILE A 180 8.85 4.76 -10.54
CA ILE A 180 9.78 4.85 -9.41
C ILE A 180 9.49 3.71 -8.44
N TYR A 181 10.54 2.98 -8.02
CA TYR A 181 10.44 2.01 -6.94
C TYR A 181 10.85 2.65 -5.62
N TYR A 182 9.95 2.66 -4.64
CA TYR A 182 10.18 3.27 -3.35
C TYR A 182 10.62 2.26 -2.30
N ILE A 183 11.75 2.53 -1.66
CA ILE A 183 12.26 1.76 -0.53
C ILE A 183 11.97 2.55 0.75
N GLN A 184 11.12 2.02 1.61
CA GLN A 184 10.76 2.62 2.89
C GLN A 184 11.54 1.95 4.01
N ASN A 185 12.19 2.75 4.87
CA ASN A 185 12.88 2.18 6.02
C ASN A 185 11.87 1.63 7.03
N PHE A 186 12.22 0.53 7.68
CA PHE A 186 11.48 0.04 8.83
C PHE A 186 11.45 1.10 9.94
N LEU A 187 10.26 1.38 10.45
CA LEU A 187 10.09 2.22 11.62
C LEU A 187 10.05 1.35 12.87
N GLN A 188 11.05 1.51 13.74
CA GLN A 188 11.06 0.83 15.02
C GLN A 188 10.05 1.48 15.98
N THR A 189 9.01 0.75 16.29
CA THR A 189 7.94 1.16 17.20
C THR A 189 7.97 0.28 18.45
N SER A 190 7.21 0.66 19.48
CA SER A 190 7.08 -0.13 20.71
C SER A 190 6.48 -1.50 20.50
N THR A 191 5.59 -1.64 19.50
CA THR A 191 4.93 -2.90 19.12
C THR A 191 4.94 -3.09 17.61
N ASN A 192 5.00 -4.33 17.16
CA ASN A 192 4.74 -4.77 15.81
C ASN A 192 4.34 -6.26 15.84
N ILE A 193 3.69 -6.76 14.77
CA ILE A 193 3.11 -8.11 14.75
C ILE A 193 4.13 -9.21 15.04
N GLY A 194 5.36 -9.07 14.56
CA GLY A 194 6.42 -10.07 14.75
C GLY A 194 7.25 -9.86 16.00
N ASN A 195 6.99 -8.82 16.77
CA ASN A 195 7.83 -8.40 17.89
C ASN A 195 9.32 -8.31 17.51
N ILE A 196 9.59 -7.78 16.32
CA ILE A 196 10.94 -7.67 15.76
C ILE A 196 11.53 -6.29 15.95
N THR A 197 12.85 -6.24 16.01
CA THR A 197 13.65 -5.01 15.96
C THR A 197 14.52 -5.05 14.72
N GLN A 198 15.25 -3.97 14.45
CA GLN A 198 16.27 -3.95 13.42
C GLN A 198 17.63 -3.64 14.03
N LYS A 199 18.61 -4.49 13.75
CA LYS A 199 20.02 -4.34 14.17
C LYS A 199 20.93 -3.99 13.00
N LYS A 200 20.64 -4.54 11.82
CA LYS A 200 21.42 -4.30 10.61
C LYS A 200 20.99 -3.00 9.93
N ILE A 201 21.91 -2.43 9.17
CA ILE A 201 21.66 -1.28 8.29
C ILE A 201 21.60 -1.81 6.86
N LEU A 202 20.65 -1.33 6.08
CA LEU A 202 20.54 -1.66 4.66
C LEU A 202 21.75 -1.07 3.91
N GLU A 203 22.49 -1.90 3.18
CA GLU A 203 23.64 -1.51 2.35
C GLU A 203 23.12 -0.87 1.04
N LYS A 204 22.77 0.42 1.12
CA LYS A 204 22.13 1.15 0.02
C LYS A 204 23.00 1.28 -1.22
N ASP A 205 24.32 1.33 -1.04
CA ASP A 205 25.34 1.38 -2.08
C ASP A 205 25.41 0.11 -2.96
N LYS A 206 24.86 -1.01 -2.46
CA LYS A 206 24.77 -2.28 -3.19
C LYS A 206 23.43 -2.49 -3.91
N ILE A 207 22.49 -1.55 -3.77
CA ILE A 207 21.20 -1.64 -4.44
C ILE A 207 21.35 -1.15 -5.88
N ARG A 208 20.86 -1.95 -6.83
CA ARG A 208 20.92 -1.66 -8.26
C ARG A 208 19.95 -0.56 -8.64
N ASP A 209 20.47 0.50 -9.24
CA ASP A 209 19.70 1.63 -9.79
C ASP A 209 19.77 1.72 -11.33
N ASP A 210 20.46 0.74 -11.96
CA ASP A 210 20.62 0.64 -13.41
C ASP A 210 19.37 0.14 -14.16
N LEU A 211 18.43 -0.50 -13.44
CA LEU A 211 17.22 -1.10 -14.04
C LEU A 211 15.96 -0.26 -13.81
N LEU A 212 15.86 0.40 -12.65
CA LEU A 212 14.71 1.22 -12.25
C LEU A 212 15.19 2.47 -11.52
N LYS A 213 14.43 3.56 -11.64
CA LYS A 213 14.61 4.70 -10.75
C LYS A 213 14.18 4.31 -9.34
N ILE A 214 15.07 4.54 -8.35
CA ILE A 214 14.85 4.19 -6.95
C ILE A 214 14.83 5.46 -6.10
N GLU A 215 13.88 5.53 -5.18
CA GLU A 215 13.83 6.57 -4.18
C GLU A 215 13.66 5.98 -2.78
N PHE A 216 14.37 6.52 -1.81
CA PHE A 216 14.25 6.15 -0.40
C PHE A 216 13.28 7.10 0.29
N ARG A 217 12.34 6.54 1.07
CA ARG A 217 11.39 7.28 1.91
C ARG A 217 11.59 6.92 3.38
N ASN A 218 11.43 7.91 4.29
CA ASN A 218 11.59 7.89 5.77
C ASN A 218 13.04 7.88 6.23
#